data_ce9852a12d2d50a4b74141f05f671d2b
#
_entry.id   ce9852a12d2d50a4b74141f05f671d2b
#
_cell.length_a   1.000
_cell.length_b   1.000
_cell.length_c   1.000
_cell.angle_alpha   90.00
_cell.angle_beta   90.00
_cell.angle_gamma   90.00
#
_symmetry.space_group_name_H-M   'P 1'
#
loop_
_entity.id
_entity.type
_entity.pdbx_description
1 polymer ?
#
loop_
_entity_poly.entity_id
_entity_poly.type
_entity_poly.pdbx_seq_one_letter_code
_entity_poly.pdbx_strand_id
1 'polypeptide(L)'
;MHLAYLDESTKPGPIAIFGAVVVPPGNWGWMERLHGIAIEQLFKIDEIAEKFQEFHAFELFKGEGAFKGIDEDKRYTAIEVLLSAMQGYDFPFIYGAVDEEKLTNSSLAKGLFGMARPLTAAFRLCVLGIEDWARKQHPQRDEAVTVDYKDNYLLIVDDTTDIELKRRLQFTYKVLRAKHPYSNPKPDNNRLWHSHDQMYFGDSVSCLGIQLVDLCTYFMQRHLLKRDKSHRDKADEFFDIFAPNVICAKPEPEWSEYREFIVSHDDNAQARVPQSTHDAKSKGQTA
;
A
#
# COMPACT_ATOMS: atom_id res chain seq x y z
N MET A 1 -5.18 -17.78 -8.41
CA MET A 1 -5.00 -17.22 -7.05
C MET A 1 -3.92 -16.16 -7.11
N HIS A 2 -4.19 -14.98 -6.61
CA HIS A 2 -3.23 -13.87 -6.52
C HIS A 2 -2.43 -13.95 -5.23
N LEU A 3 -1.23 -13.36 -5.21
CA LEU A 3 -0.45 -13.17 -4.00
C LEU A 3 -0.49 -11.67 -3.64
N ALA A 4 -0.96 -11.34 -2.47
CA ALA A 4 -0.97 -9.98 -1.95
C ALA A 4 0.12 -9.85 -0.88
N TYR A 5 1.18 -9.13 -1.20
CA TYR A 5 2.29 -8.84 -0.31
C TYR A 5 2.05 -7.53 0.42
N LEU A 6 2.16 -7.54 1.73
CA LEU A 6 1.85 -6.40 2.58
C LEU A 6 3.05 -6.01 3.43
N ASP A 7 3.23 -4.70 3.54
CA ASP A 7 4.23 -4.11 4.43
C ASP A 7 3.72 -2.79 5.00
N GLU A 8 4.24 -2.41 6.18
CA GLU A 8 3.99 -1.13 6.80
C GLU A 8 5.16 -0.17 6.62
N SER A 9 4.88 1.13 6.69
CA SER A 9 5.92 2.12 6.91
C SER A 9 5.78 2.71 8.31
N THR A 10 6.81 2.44 9.12
CA THR A 10 6.86 2.79 10.55
C THR A 10 7.65 4.05 10.82
N LYS A 11 8.10 4.80 9.79
CA LYS A 11 8.88 6.01 10.01
C LYS A 11 8.07 7.05 10.78
N PRO A 12 8.72 7.77 11.71
CA PRO A 12 8.03 8.75 12.52
C PRO A 12 7.40 9.82 11.62
N GLY A 13 6.09 9.93 11.71
CA GLY A 13 5.28 10.89 10.96
C GLY A 13 3.83 10.80 11.43
N PRO A 14 3.00 11.78 11.09
CA PRO A 14 1.60 11.80 11.51
C PRO A 14 0.72 10.79 10.75
N ILE A 15 1.29 10.01 9.82
CA ILE A 15 0.54 9.08 8.98
C ILE A 15 1.07 7.66 9.16
N ALA A 16 0.22 6.78 9.67
CA ALA A 16 0.44 5.35 9.62
C ALA A 16 -0.11 4.80 8.30
N ILE A 17 0.69 3.98 7.62
CA ILE A 17 0.33 3.38 6.34
C ILE A 17 0.64 1.89 6.34
N PHE A 18 -0.25 1.14 5.71
CA PHE A 18 -0.05 -0.24 5.26
C PHE A 18 -0.28 -0.30 3.77
N GLY A 19 0.68 -0.83 3.03
CA GLY A 19 0.59 -1.02 1.58
C GLY A 19 0.48 -2.49 1.21
N ALA A 20 -0.08 -2.77 0.05
CA ALA A 20 -0.14 -4.09 -0.55
C ALA A 20 0.13 -4.03 -2.05
N VAL A 21 1.01 -4.89 -2.53
CA VAL A 21 1.17 -5.17 -3.96
C VAL A 21 0.50 -6.50 -4.27
N VAL A 22 -0.43 -6.50 -5.22
CA VAL A 22 -1.12 -7.73 -5.62
C VAL A 22 -0.52 -8.26 -6.92
N VAL A 23 0.08 -9.44 -6.85
CA VAL A 23 0.77 -10.08 -7.96
C VAL A 23 -0.12 -11.17 -8.56
N PRO A 24 -0.53 -11.04 -9.84
CA PRO A 24 -1.28 -12.06 -10.54
C PRO A 24 -0.47 -13.35 -10.72
N PRO A 25 -1.15 -14.50 -10.82
CA PRO A 25 -0.48 -15.78 -11.10
C PRO A 25 0.29 -15.72 -12.44
N GLY A 26 1.49 -16.26 -12.44
CA GLY A 26 2.34 -16.33 -13.63
C GLY A 26 3.34 -15.17 -13.80
N ASN A 27 3.22 -14.10 -13.00
CA ASN A 27 4.11 -12.94 -13.13
C ASN A 27 5.36 -13.00 -12.21
N TRP A 28 5.50 -14.06 -11.43
CA TRP A 28 6.60 -14.23 -10.49
C TRP A 28 7.99 -14.20 -11.16
N GLY A 29 8.17 -14.93 -12.24
CA GLY A 29 9.46 -14.99 -12.93
C GLY A 29 9.95 -13.64 -13.47
N TRP A 30 9.04 -12.72 -13.73
CA TRP A 30 9.41 -11.35 -14.11
C TRP A 30 9.90 -10.54 -12.91
N MET A 31 9.30 -10.72 -11.74
CA MET A 31 9.78 -10.08 -10.52
C MET A 31 11.20 -10.53 -10.18
N GLU A 32 11.48 -11.84 -10.27
CA GLU A 32 12.83 -12.39 -10.08
C GLU A 32 13.82 -11.79 -11.07
N ARG A 33 13.45 -11.66 -12.34
CA ARG A 33 14.30 -11.06 -13.37
C ARG A 33 14.61 -9.59 -13.08
N LEU A 34 13.61 -8.78 -12.75
CA LEU A 34 13.82 -7.36 -12.46
C LEU A 34 14.65 -7.18 -11.18
N HIS A 35 14.43 -8.01 -10.20
CA HIS A 35 15.25 -8.04 -8.98
C HIS A 35 16.72 -8.35 -9.30
N GLY A 36 16.99 -9.37 -10.12
CA GLY A 36 18.34 -9.68 -10.58
C GLY A 36 19.00 -8.51 -11.31
N ILE A 37 18.29 -7.87 -12.24
CA ILE A 37 18.78 -6.68 -12.95
C ILE A 37 19.11 -5.55 -11.98
N ALA A 38 18.26 -5.29 -11.00
CA ALA A 38 18.50 -4.25 -10.00
C ALA A 38 19.76 -4.53 -9.15
N ILE A 39 19.97 -5.78 -8.75
CA ILE A 39 21.19 -6.18 -8.04
C ILE A 39 22.44 -5.94 -8.89
N GLU A 40 22.42 -6.33 -10.16
CA GLU A 40 23.54 -6.17 -11.09
C GLU A 40 23.91 -4.70 -11.37
N GLN A 41 22.96 -3.76 -11.19
CA GLN A 41 23.24 -2.32 -11.26
C GLN A 41 24.10 -1.85 -10.08
N LEU A 42 23.97 -2.48 -8.92
CA LEU A 42 24.55 -2.02 -7.66
C LEU A 42 25.85 -2.72 -7.29
N PHE A 43 25.93 -4.02 -7.57
CA PHE A 43 27.00 -4.88 -7.09
C PHE A 43 27.65 -5.65 -8.24
N LYS A 44 28.94 -5.95 -8.10
CA LYS A 44 29.59 -6.95 -8.93
C LYS A 44 29.18 -8.34 -8.47
N ILE A 45 29.16 -9.29 -9.38
CA ILE A 45 28.71 -10.68 -9.11
C ILE A 45 29.43 -11.31 -7.91
N ASP A 46 30.72 -11.08 -7.77
CA ASP A 46 31.56 -11.58 -6.68
C ASP A 46 31.27 -10.90 -5.32
N GLU A 47 30.65 -9.74 -5.33
CA GLU A 47 30.33 -8.97 -4.13
C GLU A 47 28.90 -9.25 -3.59
N ILE A 48 28.01 -9.81 -4.43
CA ILE A 48 26.57 -9.95 -4.10
C ILE A 48 26.39 -10.78 -2.84
N ALA A 49 27.01 -11.96 -2.76
CA ALA A 49 26.83 -12.88 -1.65
C ALA A 49 27.31 -12.32 -0.30
N GLU A 50 28.28 -11.40 -0.32
CA GLU A 50 28.85 -10.84 0.90
C GLU A 50 28.16 -9.55 1.36
N LYS A 51 27.63 -8.76 0.41
CA LYS A 51 27.17 -7.39 0.69
C LYS A 51 25.67 -7.20 0.60
N PHE A 52 24.99 -8.02 -0.21
CA PHE A 52 23.57 -7.87 -0.46
C PHE A 52 22.76 -8.94 0.27
N GLN A 53 21.73 -8.50 1.00
CA GLN A 53 20.75 -9.37 1.63
C GLN A 53 19.36 -9.11 1.04
N GLU A 54 18.94 -7.85 1.02
CA GLU A 54 17.63 -7.43 0.55
C GLU A 54 17.62 -5.98 0.08
N PHE A 55 16.61 -5.59 -0.67
CA PHE A 55 16.31 -4.20 -0.95
C PHE A 55 15.46 -3.62 0.17
N HIS A 56 16.07 -2.80 1.01
CA HIS A 56 15.35 -2.01 2.00
C HIS A 56 15.15 -0.58 1.45
N ALA A 57 13.91 -0.15 1.26
CA ALA A 57 13.56 1.10 0.56
C ALA A 57 14.29 2.33 1.10
N PHE A 58 14.29 2.49 2.42
CA PHE A 58 14.97 3.61 3.06
C PHE A 58 16.48 3.58 2.83
N GLU A 59 17.13 2.43 3.05
CA GLU A 59 18.57 2.28 2.93
C GLU A 59 19.01 2.50 1.49
N LEU A 60 18.29 1.88 0.52
CA LEU A 60 18.56 2.02 -0.89
C LEU A 60 18.43 3.49 -1.34
N PHE A 61 17.34 4.17 -0.94
CA PHE A 61 17.13 5.57 -1.31
C PHE A 61 18.16 6.51 -0.69
N LYS A 62 18.51 6.30 0.58
CA LYS A 62 19.45 7.16 1.32
C LYS A 62 20.92 6.81 1.13
N GLY A 63 21.25 5.63 0.61
CA GLY A 63 22.61 5.13 0.51
C GLY A 63 23.16 4.74 1.87
N GLU A 64 22.36 4.10 2.68
CA GLU A 64 22.70 3.58 4.00
C GLU A 64 22.82 2.05 3.97
N GLY A 65 23.18 1.43 5.09
CA GLY A 65 23.29 -0.03 5.20
C GLY A 65 24.19 -0.64 4.13
N ALA A 66 23.67 -1.64 3.44
CA ALA A 66 24.37 -2.34 2.34
C ALA A 66 24.68 -1.44 1.14
N PHE A 67 24.00 -0.31 1.00
CA PHE A 67 24.12 0.60 -0.15
C PHE A 67 25.05 1.78 0.13
N LYS A 68 25.74 1.77 1.27
CA LYS A 68 26.68 2.83 1.64
C LYS A 68 27.85 2.90 0.68
N GLY A 69 28.08 4.07 0.10
CA GLY A 69 29.17 4.31 -0.85
C GLY A 69 28.85 3.92 -2.29
N ILE A 70 27.66 3.37 -2.55
CA ILE A 70 27.16 3.18 -3.91
C ILE A 70 26.69 4.53 -4.45
N ASP A 71 27.06 4.81 -5.70
CA ASP A 71 26.67 6.01 -6.42
C ASP A 71 25.14 6.21 -6.44
N GLU A 72 24.71 7.46 -6.29
CA GLU A 72 23.29 7.80 -6.20
C GLU A 72 22.52 7.43 -7.47
N ASP A 73 23.11 7.70 -8.64
CA ASP A 73 22.44 7.40 -9.92
C ASP A 73 22.23 5.89 -10.09
N LYS A 74 23.19 5.07 -9.63
CA LYS A 74 23.02 3.60 -9.67
C LYS A 74 21.91 3.14 -8.75
N ARG A 75 21.83 3.70 -7.53
CA ARG A 75 20.77 3.35 -6.57
C ARG A 75 19.40 3.76 -7.12
N TYR A 76 19.30 4.93 -7.72
CA TYR A 76 18.07 5.41 -8.33
C TYR A 76 17.65 4.59 -9.55
N THR A 77 18.62 4.19 -10.39
CA THR A 77 18.35 3.26 -11.49
C THR A 77 17.82 1.92 -10.98
N ALA A 78 18.38 1.37 -9.90
CA ALA A 78 17.88 0.14 -9.32
C ALA A 78 16.43 0.28 -8.80
N ILE A 79 16.10 1.40 -8.15
CA ILE A 79 14.73 1.71 -7.72
C ILE A 79 13.78 1.79 -8.92
N GLU A 80 14.17 2.49 -10.00
CA GLU A 80 13.38 2.59 -11.22
C GLU A 80 13.12 1.22 -11.86
N VAL A 81 14.13 0.37 -11.91
CA VAL A 81 14.00 -1.02 -12.42
C VAL A 81 12.99 -1.80 -11.58
N LEU A 82 13.09 -1.76 -10.25
CA LEU A 82 12.16 -2.48 -9.36
C LEU A 82 10.73 -1.97 -9.50
N LEU A 83 10.55 -0.65 -9.47
CA LEU A 83 9.21 -0.03 -9.59
C LEU A 83 8.62 -0.19 -10.99
N SER A 84 9.44 -0.41 -12.03
CA SER A 84 8.94 -0.68 -13.39
C SER A 84 8.08 -1.95 -13.47
N ALA A 85 8.23 -2.88 -12.52
CA ALA A 85 7.35 -4.04 -12.39
C ALA A 85 5.88 -3.62 -12.20
N MET A 86 5.63 -2.58 -11.44
CA MET A 86 4.29 -2.09 -11.16
C MET A 86 3.57 -1.64 -12.44
N GLN A 87 4.24 -0.83 -13.25
CA GLN A 87 3.68 -0.29 -14.49
C GLN A 87 3.65 -1.35 -15.60
N GLY A 88 4.73 -2.13 -15.76
CA GLY A 88 4.85 -3.07 -16.89
C GLY A 88 3.91 -4.27 -16.81
N TYR A 89 3.41 -4.61 -15.61
CA TYR A 89 2.54 -5.77 -15.35
C TYR A 89 1.23 -5.42 -14.70
N ASP A 90 0.88 -4.14 -14.63
CA ASP A 90 -0.35 -3.62 -14.03
C ASP A 90 -0.60 -4.16 -12.60
N PHE A 91 0.46 -4.27 -11.79
CA PHE A 91 0.30 -4.70 -10.40
C PHE A 91 -0.40 -3.60 -9.60
N PRO A 92 -1.59 -3.84 -9.06
CA PRO A 92 -2.22 -2.85 -8.22
C PRO A 92 -1.44 -2.68 -6.91
N PHE A 93 -1.21 -1.42 -6.53
CA PHE A 93 -0.77 -1.05 -5.20
C PHE A 93 -1.96 -0.50 -4.42
N ILE A 94 -2.38 -1.24 -3.41
CA ILE A 94 -3.54 -0.92 -2.58
C ILE A 94 -3.03 -0.50 -1.22
N TYR A 95 -3.50 0.63 -0.69
CA TYR A 95 -3.04 1.09 0.60
C TYR A 95 -4.18 1.57 1.50
N GLY A 96 -3.98 1.39 2.81
CA GLY A 96 -4.72 2.05 3.86
C GLY A 96 -3.80 3.01 4.60
N ALA A 97 -4.22 4.25 4.79
CA ALA A 97 -3.46 5.24 5.51
C ALA A 97 -4.36 6.02 6.46
N VAL A 98 -3.87 6.29 7.66
CA VAL A 98 -4.60 7.02 8.70
C VAL A 98 -3.73 8.11 9.31
N ASP A 99 -4.37 9.24 9.62
CA ASP A 99 -3.78 10.31 10.40
C ASP A 99 -3.79 9.89 11.88
N GLU A 100 -2.61 9.70 12.44
CA GLU A 100 -2.43 9.16 13.80
C GLU A 100 -3.00 10.08 14.87
N GLU A 101 -2.86 11.40 14.71
CA GLU A 101 -3.34 12.37 15.65
C GLU A 101 -4.87 12.42 15.66
N LYS A 102 -5.47 12.49 14.47
CA LYS A 102 -6.93 12.50 14.34
C LYS A 102 -7.54 11.20 14.86
N LEU A 103 -6.93 10.05 14.51
CA LEU A 103 -7.40 8.76 15.01
C LEU A 103 -7.34 8.70 16.54
N THR A 104 -6.21 9.09 17.15
CA THR A 104 -6.00 9.02 18.60
C THR A 104 -6.96 9.94 19.36
N ASN A 105 -7.31 11.09 18.80
CA ASN A 105 -8.21 12.05 19.39
C ASN A 105 -9.70 11.73 19.15
N SER A 106 -9.99 10.79 18.23
CA SER A 106 -11.35 10.38 17.92
C SER A 106 -12.00 9.59 19.08
N SER A 107 -13.28 9.84 19.33
CA SER A 107 -14.08 9.04 20.27
C SER A 107 -14.22 7.58 19.81
N LEU A 108 -14.14 7.34 18.51
CA LEU A 108 -14.17 6.01 17.90
C LEU A 108 -12.97 5.15 18.29
N ALA A 109 -11.78 5.76 18.40
CA ALA A 109 -10.59 5.07 18.86
C ALA A 109 -10.78 4.40 20.22
N LYS A 110 -11.56 5.01 21.09
CA LYS A 110 -11.86 4.49 22.44
C LYS A 110 -12.85 3.32 22.43
N GLY A 111 -13.70 3.22 21.41
CA GLY A 111 -14.72 2.17 21.26
C GLY A 111 -14.29 0.93 20.49
N LEU A 112 -13.23 1.00 19.71
CA LEU A 112 -12.79 -0.05 18.80
C LEU A 112 -11.90 -1.12 19.43
N PHE A 113 -12.25 -1.70 20.58
CA PHE A 113 -11.62 -2.91 21.17
C PHE A 113 -10.09 -2.97 21.01
N GLY A 114 -9.36 -1.91 21.32
CA GLY A 114 -7.91 -1.86 21.18
C GLY A 114 -7.38 -1.85 19.73
N MET A 115 -8.24 -1.78 18.72
CA MET A 115 -7.86 -1.59 17.31
C MET A 115 -7.44 -0.14 17.01
N ALA A 116 -7.50 0.73 17.99
CA ALA A 116 -7.17 2.15 17.89
C ALA A 116 -5.67 2.44 17.67
N ARG A 117 -4.83 1.44 17.44
CA ARG A 117 -3.47 1.69 16.99
C ARG A 117 -3.48 2.02 15.51
N PRO A 118 -2.85 3.12 15.10
CA PRO A 118 -2.85 3.62 13.72
C PRO A 118 -2.48 2.55 12.69
N LEU A 119 -1.41 1.78 12.91
CA LEU A 119 -1.01 0.70 12.00
C LEU A 119 -2.08 -0.40 11.87
N THR A 120 -2.77 -0.76 12.94
CA THR A 120 -3.83 -1.77 12.87
C THR A 120 -5.03 -1.26 12.06
N ALA A 121 -5.36 0.02 12.19
CA ALA A 121 -6.40 0.66 11.39
C ALA A 121 -6.00 0.75 9.92
N ALA A 122 -4.77 1.15 9.62
CA ALA A 122 -4.22 1.18 8.26
C ALA A 122 -4.23 -0.21 7.61
N PHE A 123 -3.78 -1.24 8.34
CA PHE A 123 -3.84 -2.64 7.90
C PHE A 123 -5.27 -3.08 7.56
N ARG A 124 -6.23 -2.80 8.45
CA ARG A 124 -7.64 -3.14 8.21
C ARG A 124 -8.16 -2.50 6.94
N LEU A 125 -7.89 -1.21 6.72
CA LEU A 125 -8.28 -0.51 5.50
C LEU A 125 -7.63 -1.16 4.26
N CYS A 126 -6.32 -1.43 4.32
CA CYS A 126 -5.60 -2.06 3.22
C CYS A 126 -6.21 -3.41 2.83
N VAL A 127 -6.46 -4.29 3.81
CA VAL A 127 -7.05 -5.62 3.56
C VAL A 127 -8.47 -5.53 3.00
N LEU A 128 -9.29 -4.60 3.47
CA LEU A 128 -10.62 -4.33 2.90
C LEU A 128 -10.51 -3.78 1.48
N GLY A 129 -9.51 -2.96 1.19
CA GLY A 129 -9.23 -2.47 -0.16
C GLY A 129 -8.85 -3.60 -1.13
N ILE A 130 -8.06 -4.59 -0.67
CA ILE A 130 -7.73 -5.79 -1.46
C ILE A 130 -9.01 -6.59 -1.77
N GLU A 131 -9.87 -6.78 -0.78
CA GLU A 131 -11.14 -7.48 -0.97
C GLU A 131 -12.07 -6.76 -1.96
N ASP A 132 -12.17 -5.42 -1.87
CA ASP A 132 -12.96 -4.60 -2.80
C ASP A 132 -12.38 -4.69 -4.23
N TRP A 133 -11.06 -4.64 -4.36
CA TRP A 133 -10.40 -4.85 -5.64
C TRP A 133 -10.71 -6.24 -6.21
N ALA A 134 -10.59 -7.30 -5.42
CA ALA A 134 -10.86 -8.67 -5.87
C ALA A 134 -12.31 -8.85 -6.34
N ARG A 135 -13.27 -8.24 -5.65
CA ARG A 135 -14.69 -8.26 -6.09
C ARG A 135 -14.89 -7.56 -7.43
N LYS A 136 -14.22 -6.45 -7.68
CA LYS A 136 -14.34 -5.68 -8.93
C LYS A 136 -13.77 -6.40 -10.15
N GLN A 137 -12.86 -7.36 -9.95
CA GLN A 137 -12.36 -8.16 -11.07
C GLN A 137 -13.45 -9.04 -11.68
N HIS A 138 -14.52 -9.39 -10.93
CA HIS A 138 -15.59 -10.27 -11.38
C HIS A 138 -16.99 -9.78 -10.96
N PRO A 139 -17.48 -8.68 -11.53
CA PRO A 139 -18.72 -8.03 -11.10
C PRO A 139 -20.00 -8.85 -11.33
N GLN A 140 -19.95 -9.97 -12.07
CA GLN A 140 -21.13 -10.77 -12.39
C GLN A 140 -21.46 -11.87 -11.35
N ARG A 141 -20.73 -11.92 -10.23
CA ARG A 141 -20.81 -13.03 -9.27
C ARG A 141 -21.59 -12.77 -7.99
N ASP A 142 -22.46 -11.76 -7.99
CA ASP A 142 -23.26 -11.43 -6.79
C ASP A 142 -24.29 -12.50 -6.37
N GLU A 143 -24.50 -13.55 -7.15
CA GLU A 143 -25.60 -14.48 -6.90
C GLU A 143 -25.25 -15.96 -6.72
N ALA A 144 -24.04 -16.40 -6.93
CA ALA A 144 -23.77 -17.84 -6.92
C ALA A 144 -22.54 -18.25 -6.11
N VAL A 145 -22.78 -19.02 -5.15
CA VAL A 145 -22.08 -19.95 -4.28
C VAL A 145 -20.76 -20.59 -4.78
N THR A 146 -20.34 -20.37 -6.01
CA THR A 146 -19.07 -20.90 -6.53
C THR A 146 -18.05 -19.79 -6.74
N VAL A 147 -17.30 -19.47 -5.70
CA VAL A 147 -16.07 -18.69 -5.82
C VAL A 147 -15.08 -19.51 -6.66
N ASP A 148 -14.77 -19.05 -7.87
CA ASP A 148 -13.71 -19.67 -8.65
C ASP A 148 -12.37 -19.34 -7.97
N TYR A 149 -11.60 -20.36 -7.61
CA TYR A 149 -10.33 -20.23 -6.89
C TYR A 149 -9.29 -19.33 -7.60
N LYS A 150 -9.54 -19.00 -8.87
CA LYS A 150 -8.67 -18.10 -9.64
C LYS A 150 -8.66 -16.66 -9.10
N ASP A 151 -9.76 -16.25 -8.47
CA ASP A 151 -9.96 -14.88 -8.00
C ASP A 151 -9.57 -14.69 -6.53
N ASN A 152 -9.25 -15.78 -5.85
CA ASN A 152 -8.81 -15.73 -4.48
C ASN A 152 -7.40 -15.15 -4.37
N TYR A 153 -7.14 -14.49 -3.26
CA TYR A 153 -5.83 -14.00 -2.91
C TYR A 153 -5.32 -14.61 -1.60
N LEU A 154 -4.01 -14.71 -1.49
CA LEU A 154 -3.30 -15.11 -0.28
C LEU A 154 -2.56 -13.88 0.26
N LEU A 155 -2.72 -13.60 1.56
CA LEU A 155 -2.00 -12.50 2.21
C LEU A 155 -0.65 -12.98 2.73
N ILE A 156 0.40 -12.29 2.34
CA ILE A 156 1.77 -12.48 2.82
C ILE A 156 2.24 -11.13 3.38
N VAL A 157 2.36 -11.05 4.69
CA VAL A 157 2.73 -9.83 5.43
C VAL A 157 4.19 -9.93 5.85
N ASP A 158 4.93 -8.83 5.82
CA ASP A 158 6.28 -8.82 6.35
C ASP A 158 6.34 -9.27 7.80
N ASP A 159 7.35 -10.09 8.13
CA ASP A 159 7.48 -10.65 9.48
C ASP A 159 8.11 -9.61 10.41
N THR A 160 7.29 -9.01 11.23
CA THR A 160 7.73 -8.03 12.23
C THR A 160 8.23 -8.71 13.51
N THR A 161 9.28 -8.15 14.10
CA THR A 161 9.77 -8.55 15.42
C THR A 161 8.88 -8.07 16.58
N ASP A 162 7.94 -7.13 16.32
CA ASP A 162 6.93 -6.71 17.29
C ASP A 162 5.83 -7.78 17.41
N ILE A 163 5.98 -8.66 18.40
CA ILE A 163 5.04 -9.75 18.69
C ILE A 163 3.62 -9.22 18.95
N GLU A 164 3.50 -8.05 19.55
CA GLU A 164 2.19 -7.48 19.85
C GLU A 164 1.51 -6.96 18.58
N LEU A 165 2.25 -6.31 17.70
CA LEU A 165 1.74 -5.94 16.38
C LEU A 165 1.30 -7.18 15.60
N LYS A 166 2.14 -8.19 15.51
CA LYS A 166 1.85 -9.46 14.83
C LYS A 166 0.54 -10.08 15.33
N ARG A 167 0.35 -10.16 16.66
CA ARG A 167 -0.89 -10.67 17.27
C ARG A 167 -2.12 -9.84 16.90
N ARG A 168 -1.97 -8.51 16.86
CA ARG A 168 -3.06 -7.60 16.49
C ARG A 168 -3.46 -7.72 15.04
N LEU A 169 -2.49 -7.84 14.13
CA LEU A 169 -2.76 -8.07 12.70
C LEU A 169 -3.51 -9.39 12.51
N GLN A 170 -3.04 -10.47 13.15
CA GLN A 170 -3.72 -11.78 13.13
C GLN A 170 -5.14 -11.72 13.69
N PHE A 171 -5.34 -11.02 14.80
CA PHE A 171 -6.67 -10.85 15.38
C PHE A 171 -7.59 -10.08 14.46
N THR A 172 -7.12 -8.95 13.91
CA THR A 172 -7.88 -8.12 12.96
C THR A 172 -8.29 -8.93 11.74
N TYR A 173 -7.37 -9.70 11.16
CA TYR A 173 -7.66 -10.57 10.03
C TYR A 173 -8.71 -11.63 10.37
N LYS A 174 -8.59 -12.30 11.53
CA LYS A 174 -9.59 -13.26 12.00
C LYS A 174 -10.97 -12.65 12.16
N VAL A 175 -11.06 -11.43 12.71
CA VAL A 175 -12.34 -10.71 12.85
C VAL A 175 -12.95 -10.41 11.48
N LEU A 176 -12.15 -9.95 10.53
CA LEU A 176 -12.62 -9.67 9.15
C LEU A 176 -13.09 -10.94 8.42
N ARG A 177 -12.50 -12.10 8.72
CA ARG A 177 -12.92 -13.40 8.17
C ARG A 177 -14.03 -14.08 8.94
N ALA A 178 -14.28 -13.69 10.20
CA ALA A 178 -15.28 -14.37 11.03
C ALA A 178 -16.65 -14.36 10.37
N LYS A 179 -17.17 -15.53 10.05
CA LYS A 179 -18.54 -15.71 9.61
C LYS A 179 -19.46 -15.45 10.80
N HIS A 180 -20.27 -14.41 10.75
CA HIS A 180 -21.39 -14.32 11.67
C HIS A 180 -22.41 -15.39 11.28
N PRO A 181 -22.67 -16.40 12.14
CA PRO A 181 -23.54 -17.52 11.78
C PRO A 181 -25.00 -17.14 11.53
N TYR A 182 -25.39 -15.91 11.85
CA TYR A 182 -26.78 -15.45 11.82
C TYR A 182 -27.01 -14.18 11.01
N SER A 183 -26.06 -13.69 10.26
CA SER A 183 -26.26 -12.51 9.44
C SER A 183 -26.78 -12.90 8.04
N ASN A 184 -27.85 -12.21 7.67
CA ASN A 184 -28.52 -12.19 6.37
C ASN A 184 -27.53 -12.36 5.19
N PRO A 185 -27.88 -13.15 4.14
CA PRO A 185 -26.99 -13.48 3.03
C PRO A 185 -26.62 -12.30 2.10
N LYS A 186 -26.96 -11.06 2.47
CA LYS A 186 -26.44 -9.89 1.75
C LYS A 186 -24.92 -9.83 1.96
N PRO A 187 -24.13 -9.67 0.89
CA PRO A 187 -22.69 -9.52 1.00
C PRO A 187 -22.40 -8.32 1.92
N ASP A 188 -21.90 -8.62 3.10
CA ASP A 188 -21.39 -7.63 4.02
C ASP A 188 -20.03 -7.19 3.48
N ASN A 189 -19.93 -5.95 3.01
CA ASN A 189 -18.73 -5.39 2.41
C ASN A 189 -17.52 -5.36 3.35
N ASN A 190 -17.73 -5.66 4.62
CA ASN A 190 -16.68 -5.77 5.64
C ASN A 190 -16.12 -7.19 5.81
N ARG A 191 -16.41 -8.12 4.90
CA ARG A 191 -15.95 -9.50 4.99
C ARG A 191 -14.96 -9.83 3.89
N LEU A 192 -14.01 -10.71 4.24
CA LEU A 192 -13.03 -11.25 3.31
C LEU A 192 -13.57 -12.55 2.69
N TRP A 193 -14.21 -12.45 1.54
CA TRP A 193 -14.74 -13.60 0.80
C TRP A 193 -13.71 -14.24 -0.12
N HIS A 194 -12.81 -13.43 -0.70
CA HIS A 194 -11.81 -13.86 -1.66
C HIS A 194 -10.48 -14.22 -1.01
N SER A 195 -10.32 -13.93 0.29
CA SER A 195 -9.13 -14.30 1.01
C SER A 195 -9.06 -15.81 1.24
N HIS A 196 -7.98 -16.43 0.74
CA HIS A 196 -7.75 -17.85 0.89
C HIS A 196 -6.98 -18.16 2.16
N ASP A 197 -7.46 -19.19 2.92
CA ASP A 197 -6.81 -19.72 4.10
C ASP A 197 -6.52 -18.67 5.19
N GLN A 198 -5.33 -18.67 5.73
CA GLN A 198 -4.85 -17.72 6.75
C GLN A 198 -3.91 -16.68 6.16
N MET A 199 -3.59 -15.67 6.94
CA MET A 199 -2.53 -14.72 6.65
C MET A 199 -1.18 -15.33 7.04
N TYR A 200 -0.20 -15.23 6.15
CA TYR A 200 1.15 -15.72 6.35
C TYR A 200 2.10 -14.56 6.64
N PHE A 201 3.13 -14.83 7.42
CA PHE A 201 4.24 -13.91 7.63
C PHE A 201 5.44 -14.41 6.83
N GLY A 202 5.99 -13.55 6.01
CA GLY A 202 7.13 -13.84 5.14
C GLY A 202 8.36 -13.07 5.57
N ASP A 203 9.51 -13.70 5.43
CA ASP A 203 10.81 -13.06 5.63
C ASP A 203 11.16 -12.21 4.41
N SER A 204 11.37 -10.90 4.60
CA SER A 204 11.67 -9.94 3.54
C SER A 204 12.95 -10.30 2.77
N VAL A 205 13.96 -10.86 3.44
CA VAL A 205 15.20 -11.31 2.78
C VAL A 205 14.93 -12.33 1.67
N SER A 206 13.96 -13.22 1.90
CA SER A 206 13.63 -14.31 0.97
C SER A 206 12.42 -14.00 0.09
N CYS A 207 11.74 -12.86 0.30
CA CYS A 207 10.46 -12.57 -0.33
C CYS A 207 10.48 -11.28 -1.15
N LEU A 208 10.70 -11.40 -2.46
CA LEU A 208 10.79 -10.27 -3.40
C LEU A 208 9.53 -9.38 -3.41
N GLY A 209 8.36 -9.98 -3.20
CA GLY A 209 7.10 -9.24 -3.14
C GLY A 209 7.04 -8.30 -1.94
N ILE A 210 7.62 -8.71 -0.79
CA ILE A 210 7.73 -7.86 0.39
C ILE A 210 8.70 -6.71 0.12
N GLN A 211 9.85 -6.95 -0.51
CA GLN A 211 10.79 -5.88 -0.86
C GLN A 211 10.18 -4.87 -1.84
N LEU A 212 9.36 -5.32 -2.80
CA LEU A 212 8.67 -4.43 -3.72
C LEU A 212 7.60 -3.60 -3.02
N VAL A 213 6.82 -4.20 -2.12
CA VAL A 213 5.81 -3.44 -1.37
C VAL A 213 6.43 -2.46 -0.38
N ASP A 214 7.60 -2.75 0.22
CA ASP A 214 8.36 -1.79 1.05
C ASP A 214 8.70 -0.53 0.24
N LEU A 215 9.22 -0.70 -0.99
CA LEU A 215 9.49 0.43 -1.89
C LEU A 215 8.25 1.27 -2.18
N CYS A 216 7.15 0.63 -2.57
CA CYS A 216 5.91 1.33 -2.88
C CYS A 216 5.34 2.05 -1.65
N THR A 217 5.33 1.39 -0.50
CA THR A 217 4.79 1.93 0.76
C THR A 217 5.64 3.11 1.25
N TYR A 218 6.97 3.02 1.14
CA TYR A 218 7.90 4.09 1.47
C TYR A 218 7.68 5.35 0.63
N PHE A 219 7.61 5.24 -0.71
CA PHE A 219 7.40 6.40 -1.56
C PHE A 219 5.99 6.96 -1.46
N MET A 220 4.98 6.11 -1.26
CA MET A 220 3.62 6.55 -0.95
C MET A 220 3.57 7.36 0.34
N GLN A 221 4.19 6.90 1.41
CA GLN A 221 4.22 7.63 2.68
C GLN A 221 4.89 9.00 2.51
N ARG A 222 6.03 9.06 1.82
CA ARG A 222 6.69 10.33 1.53
C ARG A 222 5.81 11.28 0.72
N HIS A 223 5.09 10.75 -0.27
CA HIS A 223 4.14 11.51 -1.05
C HIS A 223 3.00 12.08 -0.19
N LEU A 224 2.43 11.28 0.71
CA LEU A 224 1.34 11.69 1.62
C LEU A 224 1.81 12.71 2.67
N LEU A 225 3.02 12.55 3.19
CA LEU A 225 3.61 13.45 4.20
C LEU A 225 4.03 14.81 3.65
N LYS A 226 4.19 14.94 2.35
CA LYS A 226 4.68 16.16 1.73
C LYS A 226 3.65 17.29 1.84
N ARG A 227 3.98 18.30 2.64
CA ARG A 227 3.12 19.48 2.86
C ARG A 227 3.16 20.46 1.67
N ASP A 228 4.35 20.69 1.14
CA ASP A 228 4.54 21.57 -0.03
C ASP A 228 4.62 20.73 -1.31
N LYS A 229 3.56 20.79 -2.09
CA LYS A 229 3.44 20.09 -3.39
C LYS A 229 4.00 20.90 -4.57
N SER A 230 4.40 22.14 -4.33
CA SER A 230 4.96 23.00 -5.39
C SER A 230 6.38 22.59 -5.75
N HIS A 231 7.12 22.00 -4.81
CA HIS A 231 8.48 21.55 -5.04
C HIS A 231 8.53 20.03 -5.15
N ARG A 232 8.84 19.53 -6.34
CA ARG A 232 9.02 18.10 -6.61
C ARG A 232 10.45 17.67 -6.26
N ASP A 233 10.57 16.48 -5.66
CA ASP A 233 11.84 15.84 -5.39
C ASP A 233 11.92 14.45 -6.05
N LYS A 234 13.06 13.78 -5.94
CA LYS A 234 13.28 12.46 -6.56
C LYS A 234 12.32 11.39 -6.02
N ALA A 235 11.83 11.52 -4.80
CA ALA A 235 10.83 10.59 -4.26
C ALA A 235 9.46 10.74 -4.95
N ASP A 236 9.09 11.96 -5.39
CA ASP A 236 7.88 12.15 -6.20
C ASP A 236 8.01 11.52 -7.59
N GLU A 237 9.21 11.56 -8.19
CA GLU A 237 9.44 10.91 -9.48
C GLU A 237 9.26 9.39 -9.34
N PHE A 238 9.76 8.78 -8.28
CA PHE A 238 9.57 7.35 -8.00
C PHE A 238 8.11 7.00 -7.73
N PHE A 239 7.40 7.86 -6.98
CA PHE A 239 5.96 7.67 -6.80
C PHE A 239 5.21 7.71 -8.14
N ASP A 240 5.54 8.62 -9.04
CA ASP A 240 4.89 8.75 -10.35
C ASP A 240 5.03 7.50 -11.22
N ILE A 241 6.06 6.67 -11.04
CA ILE A 241 6.23 5.42 -11.78
C ILE A 241 5.06 4.47 -11.54
N PHE A 242 4.60 4.36 -10.29
CA PHE A 242 3.51 3.43 -9.95
C PHE A 242 2.18 4.12 -9.62
N ALA A 243 2.13 5.45 -9.64
CA ALA A 243 0.92 6.22 -9.35
C ALA A 243 -0.32 5.79 -10.16
N PRO A 244 -0.21 5.36 -11.44
CA PRO A 244 -1.36 4.86 -12.19
C PRO A 244 -1.99 3.59 -11.61
N ASN A 245 -1.23 2.82 -10.86
CA ASN A 245 -1.65 1.55 -10.26
C ASN A 245 -2.12 1.69 -8.81
N VAL A 246 -2.14 2.92 -8.29
CA VAL A 246 -2.47 3.18 -6.88
C VAL A 246 -3.96 3.16 -6.65
N ILE A 247 -4.39 2.37 -5.68
CA ILE A 247 -5.78 2.27 -5.20
C ILE A 247 -5.82 2.66 -3.73
N CYS A 248 -6.48 3.76 -3.42
CA CYS A 248 -6.77 4.12 -2.03
C CYS A 248 -7.93 3.28 -1.53
N ALA A 249 -7.72 2.56 -0.44
CA ALA A 249 -8.79 1.86 0.23
C ALA A 249 -9.78 2.87 0.84
N LYS A 250 -10.95 2.97 0.25
CA LYS A 250 -12.02 3.86 0.72
C LYS A 250 -13.01 3.05 1.55
N PRO A 251 -13.32 3.50 2.77
CA PRO A 251 -14.31 2.80 3.56
C PRO A 251 -15.69 2.93 2.91
N GLU A 252 -16.45 1.87 3.00
CA GLU A 252 -17.86 1.85 2.61
C GLU A 252 -18.66 2.95 3.36
N PRO A 253 -19.84 3.34 2.85
CA PRO A 253 -20.68 4.38 3.46
C PRO A 253 -20.97 4.18 4.96
N GLU A 254 -21.04 2.92 5.41
CA GLU A 254 -21.22 2.53 6.81
C GLU A 254 -20.04 2.92 7.71
N TRP A 255 -18.90 3.26 7.10
CA TRP A 255 -17.69 3.71 7.76
C TRP A 255 -17.44 5.21 7.61
N SER A 256 -18.50 5.97 7.32
CA SER A 256 -18.40 7.42 7.10
C SER A 256 -17.70 8.15 8.26
N GLU A 257 -17.89 7.67 9.49
CA GLU A 257 -17.24 8.19 10.68
C GLU A 257 -15.70 7.98 10.72
N TYR A 258 -15.17 7.06 9.92
CA TYR A 258 -13.71 6.84 9.78
C TYR A 258 -13.08 7.76 8.75
N ARG A 259 -13.88 8.47 7.94
CA ARG A 259 -13.36 9.32 6.86
C ARG A 259 -12.51 10.49 7.37
N GLU A 260 -12.78 10.97 8.57
CA GLU A 260 -12.05 12.12 9.14
C GLU A 260 -10.55 11.84 9.34
N PHE A 261 -10.14 10.61 9.56
CA PHE A 261 -8.74 10.25 9.77
C PHE A 261 -8.11 9.43 8.65
N ILE A 262 -8.86 9.07 7.60
CA ILE A 262 -8.30 8.41 6.42
C ILE A 262 -7.58 9.45 5.57
N VAL A 263 -6.39 9.08 5.11
CA VAL A 263 -5.56 9.91 4.24
C VAL A 263 -5.55 9.34 2.83
N SER A 264 -5.98 10.15 1.87
CA SER A 264 -6.02 9.78 0.45
C SER A 264 -5.05 10.62 -0.37
N HIS A 265 -4.41 10.02 -1.36
CA HIS A 265 -3.62 10.77 -2.34
C HIS A 265 -4.51 11.69 -3.20
N ASP A 266 -5.79 11.33 -3.41
CA ASP A 266 -6.77 12.14 -4.15
C ASP A 266 -7.10 13.46 -3.43
N ASP A 267 -7.13 13.48 -2.10
CA ASP A 267 -7.41 14.69 -1.31
C ASP A 267 -6.36 15.77 -1.59
N ASN A 268 -5.15 15.34 -1.92
CA ASN A 268 -4.07 16.20 -2.34
C ASN A 268 -4.18 16.67 -3.80
N ALA A 269 -4.91 15.96 -4.67
CA ALA A 269 -5.13 16.36 -6.07
C ALA A 269 -6.18 17.49 -6.19
N GLN A 270 -7.20 17.50 -5.33
CA GLN A 270 -8.22 18.54 -5.31
C GLN A 270 -7.67 19.91 -4.89
N ALA A 271 -6.63 19.95 -4.05
CA ALA A 271 -5.93 21.17 -3.69
C ALA A 271 -5.11 21.76 -4.86
N ARG A 272 -4.96 21.04 -5.97
CA ARG A 272 -4.21 21.48 -7.18
C ARG A 272 -5.06 22.18 -8.23
N VAL A 273 -6.39 22.25 -8.10
CA VAL A 273 -7.22 23.04 -9.00
C VAL A 273 -7.06 24.49 -8.58
N PRO A 274 -6.36 25.36 -9.36
CA PRO A 274 -6.34 26.78 -9.08
C PRO A 274 -7.80 27.22 -9.12
N GLN A 275 -8.27 27.90 -8.08
CA GLN A 275 -9.51 28.64 -8.19
C GLN A 275 -9.35 29.57 -9.39
N SER A 276 -9.95 29.18 -10.51
CA SER A 276 -10.00 30.01 -11.70
C SER A 276 -10.65 31.30 -11.29
N THR A 277 -9.88 32.37 -11.39
CA THR A 277 -10.29 33.76 -11.22
C THR A 277 -11.53 34.07 -12.10
N HIS A 278 -12.69 33.81 -11.55
CA HIS A 278 -13.97 34.32 -12.08
C HIS A 278 -14.28 35.71 -11.50
N ASP A 279 -13.27 36.62 -11.52
CA ASP A 279 -13.48 38.02 -11.17
C ASP A 279 -12.69 38.94 -12.10
N ALA A 280 -13.01 38.90 -13.37
CA ALA A 280 -12.59 39.96 -14.29
C ALA A 280 -13.51 40.08 -15.51
N LYS A 281 -14.78 40.42 -15.28
CA LYS A 281 -15.62 41.05 -16.32
C LYS A 281 -16.90 41.64 -15.74
N SER A 282 -16.80 42.70 -14.98
CA SER A 282 -17.92 43.61 -14.79
C SER A 282 -17.43 45.00 -14.36
N LYS A 283 -16.67 45.69 -15.21
CA LYS A 283 -16.55 47.17 -15.18
C LYS A 283 -16.15 47.63 -16.58
N GLY A 284 -17.07 48.22 -17.26
CA GLY A 284 -16.74 48.99 -18.46
C GLY A 284 -17.75 48.92 -19.59
N GLN A 285 -18.97 49.42 -19.35
CA GLN A 285 -19.76 50.05 -20.39
C GLN A 285 -20.82 50.92 -19.75
N THR A 286 -20.43 52.17 -19.49
CA THR A 286 -21.31 53.33 -19.50
C THR A 286 -20.48 54.55 -19.90
N ALA A 287 -20.61 54.93 -21.12
CA ALA A 287 -20.64 56.31 -21.63
C ALA A 287 -20.77 56.27 -23.17
#